data_bc2d0255eeeab37a6d486d24134d30c0
#
_entry.id   bc2d0255eeeab37a6d486d24134d30c0
#
_cell.length_a   1.000
_cell.length_b   1.000
_cell.length_c   1.000
_cell.angle_alpha   90.00
_cell.angle_beta   90.00
_cell.angle_gamma   90.00
#
_symmetry.space_group_name_H-M   'P 1'
#
loop_
_entity.id
_entity.type
_entity.pdbx_description
1 polymer ?
#
loop_
_entity_poly.entity_id
_entity_poly.type
_entity_poly.pdbx_seq_one_letter_code
_entity_poly.pdbx_strand_id
1 'polypeptide(L)'
;MKRLKRAAAALMAMAMVVGMASCGGFGKKDEQKTETVKTADGKEVEVKVFSAFFAVPGNKVDDGNVVQNKIAEKIGAKCEMEWLTGQTAEEAIGVMIAGDEYPDFVDASSGMKSMVDAGAFIAIDDYWDDYPNIKNFYTDAEWNSIRAEDGHVYIIPQFGKTWEKDTTCVHNDEAFWIQTRVLKWANYPKIETLDEYFDLIERYIEANPKMPDGTPNIGYEILCDDWRYFCLENAPFFLDGYPNDGCCIVDRETHQAIDYNTTDTAKRYFKKLNEEYKKGIVDPETFTMKYDAYISKLSTGRVCGMVDQHWDFNDAELAIKANGKLDDCTYVPVGITIDKGVEEHWHTNPALDVSNGIGITKSCKDIEGAMQFMNDLLDPEILTLRNWGIEGVNYNKDENGIFTRTDEMRNNANDQTYINKNLCPYAYFPNYSNGMDHDGKNGCDANHQATEFYESLNDEIKECFDAYGVKTYVEMLNEAPENEAWYPMWSYSNALTTETDEGMVWTEMATVKHEYLPQVCIAEDFDAAWDKYLSEYKKRCDVDGTLLPAFNKEIQRRIDVAAGK
;
A
#
# COMPACT_ATOMS: atom_id res chain seq x y z
N MET A 1 36.74 -11.56 32.33
CA MET A 1 35.41 -11.26 31.77
C MET A 1 35.30 -9.92 31.04
N LYS A 2 35.82 -8.78 31.53
CA LYS A 2 35.74 -7.49 30.80
C LYS A 2 36.57 -7.41 29.49
N ARG A 3 37.66 -8.19 29.36
CA ARG A 3 38.48 -8.22 28.14
C ARG A 3 37.88 -9.12 27.05
N LEU A 4 37.13 -10.18 27.41
CA LEU A 4 36.40 -11.01 26.43
C LEU A 4 35.18 -10.28 25.84
N LYS A 5 34.47 -9.46 26.62
CA LYS A 5 33.34 -8.67 26.11
C LYS A 5 33.77 -7.57 25.16
N ARG A 6 34.97 -6.99 25.32
CA ARG A 6 35.53 -6.02 24.38
C ARG A 6 36.02 -6.65 23.08
N ALA A 7 36.52 -7.89 23.14
CA ALA A 7 36.90 -8.63 21.95
C ALA A 7 35.68 -9.10 21.12
N ALA A 8 34.60 -9.50 21.80
CA ALA A 8 33.35 -9.87 21.13
C ALA A 8 32.65 -8.66 20.47
N ALA A 9 32.68 -7.48 21.10
CA ALA A 9 32.15 -6.24 20.52
C ALA A 9 32.98 -5.77 19.31
N ALA A 10 34.31 -5.92 19.35
CA ALA A 10 35.19 -5.58 18.22
C ALA A 10 35.05 -6.58 17.06
N LEU A 11 34.76 -7.85 17.34
CA LEU A 11 34.49 -8.87 16.31
C LEU A 11 33.08 -8.72 15.68
N MET A 12 32.08 -8.27 16.43
CA MET A 12 30.77 -7.90 15.85
C MET A 12 30.87 -6.62 14.99
N ALA A 13 31.64 -5.62 15.42
CA ALA A 13 31.88 -4.44 14.61
C ALA A 13 32.66 -4.75 13.32
N MET A 14 33.63 -5.69 13.35
CA MET A 14 34.31 -6.14 12.13
C MET A 14 33.45 -7.08 11.25
N ALA A 15 32.50 -7.82 11.82
CA ALA A 15 31.56 -8.62 11.01
C ALA A 15 30.53 -7.73 10.31
N MET A 16 30.11 -6.62 10.92
CA MET A 16 29.26 -5.61 10.25
C MET A 16 29.98 -4.87 9.09
N VAL A 17 31.28 -4.59 9.24
CA VAL A 17 32.10 -3.95 8.18
C VAL A 17 32.34 -4.90 6.99
N VAL A 18 32.36 -6.23 7.21
CA VAL A 18 32.53 -7.22 6.13
C VAL A 18 31.19 -7.52 5.43
N GLY A 19 30.04 -7.32 6.10
CA GLY A 19 28.69 -7.41 5.47
C GLY A 19 28.37 -6.20 4.58
N MET A 20 28.93 -5.03 4.86
CA MET A 20 28.78 -3.83 4.01
C MET A 20 29.70 -3.81 2.77
N ALA A 21 30.64 -4.72 2.66
CA ALA A 21 31.52 -4.84 1.48
C ALA A 21 30.86 -5.56 0.28
N SER A 22 29.58 -6.00 0.39
CA SER A 22 28.78 -6.46 -0.76
C SER A 22 27.75 -5.43 -1.24
N CYS A 23 27.49 -4.34 -0.51
CA CYS A 23 26.96 -3.10 -1.08
C CYS A 23 28.10 -2.51 -1.90
N GLY A 24 28.00 -2.54 -3.23
CA GLY A 24 28.98 -1.93 -4.12
C GLY A 24 29.23 -0.51 -3.66
N GLY A 25 30.45 -0.22 -3.15
CA GLY A 25 30.76 1.07 -2.55
C GLY A 25 30.40 2.22 -3.49
N PHE A 26 29.60 3.15 -3.03
CA PHE A 26 29.42 4.46 -3.67
C PHE A 26 30.79 5.17 -3.56
N GLY A 27 31.69 4.84 -4.51
CA GLY A 27 33.00 5.49 -4.58
C GLY A 27 32.80 6.93 -5.00
N LYS A 28 33.62 7.85 -4.49
CA LYS A 28 33.71 9.21 -5.00
C LYS A 28 33.84 9.16 -6.52
N LYS A 29 32.77 9.50 -7.23
CA LYS A 29 32.76 9.65 -8.68
C LYS A 29 32.84 11.14 -8.98
N ASP A 30 33.91 11.53 -9.66
CA ASP A 30 34.04 12.91 -10.15
C ASP A 30 33.23 13.15 -11.44
N GLU A 31 32.73 12.08 -12.09
CA GLU A 31 31.96 12.12 -13.34
C GLU A 31 30.74 11.20 -13.29
N GLN A 32 29.68 11.56 -14.04
CA GLN A 32 28.47 10.75 -14.19
C GLN A 32 28.81 9.40 -14.82
N LYS A 33 28.33 8.30 -14.22
CA LYS A 33 28.49 6.94 -14.76
C LYS A 33 27.76 6.82 -16.10
N THR A 34 28.41 6.23 -17.11
CA THR A 34 27.77 5.84 -18.36
C THR A 34 27.97 4.35 -18.62
N GLU A 35 27.06 3.77 -19.40
CA GLU A 35 27.12 2.37 -19.79
C GLU A 35 26.63 2.23 -21.23
N THR A 36 27.09 1.19 -21.93
CA THR A 36 26.62 0.86 -23.27
C THR A 36 25.51 -0.18 -23.19
N VAL A 37 24.31 0.18 -23.65
CA VAL A 37 23.18 -0.75 -23.78
C VAL A 37 23.02 -1.19 -25.25
N LYS A 38 22.60 -2.45 -25.45
CA LYS A 38 22.30 -2.96 -26.80
C LYS A 38 20.82 -2.78 -27.08
N THR A 39 20.53 -2.13 -28.18
CA THR A 39 19.17 -1.95 -28.72
C THR A 39 18.64 -3.24 -29.33
N ALA A 40 17.33 -3.33 -29.56
CA ALA A 40 16.70 -4.50 -30.18
C ALA A 40 17.23 -4.80 -31.60
N ASP A 41 17.68 -3.78 -32.33
CA ASP A 41 18.30 -3.92 -33.66
C ASP A 41 19.83 -4.16 -33.60
N GLY A 42 20.37 -4.37 -32.40
CA GLY A 42 21.76 -4.74 -32.14
C GLY A 42 22.76 -3.59 -32.15
N LYS A 43 22.30 -2.32 -32.20
CA LYS A 43 23.17 -1.15 -32.04
C LYS A 43 23.59 -0.99 -30.58
N GLU A 44 24.71 -0.37 -30.39
CA GLU A 44 25.21 0.04 -29.09
C GLU A 44 24.97 1.52 -28.87
N VAL A 45 24.30 1.88 -27.77
CA VAL A 45 23.99 3.25 -27.36
C VAL A 45 24.58 3.51 -25.98
N GLU A 46 25.35 4.57 -25.84
CA GLU A 46 25.84 5.03 -24.54
C GLU A 46 24.72 5.76 -23.80
N VAL A 47 24.46 5.36 -22.56
CA VAL A 47 23.41 5.93 -21.70
C VAL A 47 23.98 6.34 -20.35
N LYS A 48 23.40 7.37 -19.73
CA LYS A 48 23.70 7.76 -18.34
C LYS A 48 23.15 6.71 -17.39
N VAL A 49 23.86 6.43 -16.30
CA VAL A 49 23.42 5.50 -15.26
C VAL A 49 23.33 6.24 -13.94
N PHE A 50 22.13 6.39 -13.44
CA PHE A 50 21.84 6.90 -12.11
C PHE A 50 21.74 5.74 -11.11
N SER A 51 21.84 6.08 -9.83
CA SER A 51 21.66 5.17 -8.71
C SER A 51 20.48 5.60 -7.85
N ALA A 52 19.68 4.63 -7.35
CA ALA A 52 18.59 4.88 -6.44
C ALA A 52 18.60 3.90 -5.27
N PHE A 53 18.14 4.37 -4.11
CA PHE A 53 17.84 3.54 -2.97
C PHE A 53 16.39 3.77 -2.52
N PHE A 54 15.68 2.67 -2.32
CA PHE A 54 14.32 2.65 -1.79
C PHE A 54 14.34 2.00 -0.41
N ALA A 55 13.93 2.75 0.61
CA ALA A 55 13.92 2.29 2.01
C ALA A 55 12.71 1.39 2.33
N VAL A 56 12.36 0.54 1.37
CA VAL A 56 11.32 -0.49 1.44
C VAL A 56 11.84 -1.78 0.81
N PRO A 57 11.34 -2.97 1.20
CA PRO A 57 11.64 -4.22 0.51
C PRO A 57 11.20 -4.18 -0.95
N GLY A 58 11.97 -4.80 -1.84
CA GLY A 58 11.64 -4.86 -3.26
C GLY A 58 12.50 -5.84 -4.03
N ASN A 59 12.20 -6.02 -5.30
CA ASN A 59 12.86 -6.97 -6.17
C ASN A 59 13.84 -6.26 -7.10
N LYS A 60 15.04 -6.83 -7.22
CA LYS A 60 16.07 -6.28 -8.10
C LYS A 60 15.73 -6.54 -9.56
N VAL A 61 15.89 -5.52 -10.38
CA VAL A 61 15.89 -5.65 -11.85
C VAL A 61 17.22 -6.26 -12.30
N ASP A 62 17.14 -7.31 -13.10
CA ASP A 62 18.34 -8.01 -13.59
C ASP A 62 19.14 -7.14 -14.59
N ASP A 63 20.44 -7.34 -14.61
CA ASP A 63 21.28 -6.72 -15.63
C ASP A 63 20.82 -7.17 -17.03
N GLY A 64 20.64 -6.18 -17.92
CA GLY A 64 20.17 -6.46 -19.28
C GLY A 64 18.64 -6.60 -19.41
N ASN A 65 17.87 -6.19 -18.39
CA ASN A 65 16.40 -6.18 -18.44
C ASN A 65 15.89 -5.54 -19.74
N VAL A 66 14.95 -6.23 -20.40
CA VAL A 66 14.51 -5.89 -21.76
C VAL A 66 13.82 -4.54 -21.84
N VAL A 67 12.84 -4.29 -20.95
CA VAL A 67 12.07 -3.02 -20.92
C VAL A 67 12.96 -1.89 -20.42
N GLN A 68 13.80 -2.10 -19.39
CA GLN A 68 14.73 -1.09 -18.91
C GLN A 68 15.68 -0.62 -20.03
N ASN A 69 16.24 -1.55 -20.78
CA ASN A 69 17.11 -1.22 -21.91
C ASN A 69 16.35 -0.50 -23.03
N LYS A 70 15.07 -0.88 -23.26
CA LYS A 70 14.23 -0.21 -24.26
C LYS A 70 13.91 1.23 -23.85
N ILE A 71 13.65 1.49 -22.58
CA ILE A 71 13.49 2.82 -22.04
C ILE A 71 14.81 3.60 -22.19
N ALA A 72 15.93 3.00 -21.74
CA ALA A 72 17.24 3.64 -21.80
C ALA A 72 17.66 3.99 -23.24
N GLU A 73 17.33 3.17 -24.24
CA GLU A 73 17.53 3.48 -25.66
C GLU A 73 16.80 4.76 -26.09
N LYS A 74 15.59 4.99 -25.55
CA LYS A 74 14.76 6.12 -25.93
C LYS A 74 15.14 7.43 -25.24
N ILE A 75 15.45 7.36 -23.93
CA ILE A 75 15.68 8.56 -23.11
C ILE A 75 17.16 8.81 -22.79
N GLY A 76 18.07 7.92 -23.21
CA GLY A 76 19.53 8.09 -22.99
C GLY A 76 19.97 7.88 -21.54
N ALA A 77 19.13 7.34 -20.68
CA ALA A 77 19.44 7.13 -19.27
C ALA A 77 18.74 5.88 -18.70
N LYS A 78 19.33 5.30 -17.65
CA LYS A 78 18.73 4.26 -16.81
C LYS A 78 19.08 4.46 -15.35
N CYS A 79 18.42 3.74 -14.44
CA CYS A 79 18.70 3.77 -13.01
C CYS A 79 18.97 2.38 -12.46
N GLU A 80 20.10 2.24 -11.72
CA GLU A 80 20.37 1.07 -10.88
C GLU A 80 19.66 1.26 -9.56
N MET A 81 18.74 0.34 -9.21
CA MET A 81 17.85 0.43 -8.07
C MET A 81 18.26 -0.58 -6.99
N GLU A 82 18.43 -0.09 -5.76
CA GLU A 82 18.67 -0.92 -4.58
C GLU A 82 17.53 -0.77 -3.58
N TRP A 83 17.24 -1.87 -2.86
CA TRP A 83 16.10 -1.98 -1.97
C TRP A 83 16.55 -2.29 -0.55
N LEU A 84 15.74 -1.89 0.43
CA LEU A 84 15.97 -2.19 1.84
C LEU A 84 16.09 -3.69 2.08
N THR A 85 17.13 -4.09 2.82
CA THR A 85 17.37 -5.50 3.15
C THR A 85 17.96 -5.63 4.55
N GLY A 86 17.31 -6.42 5.42
CA GLY A 86 17.85 -6.88 6.70
C GLY A 86 18.00 -5.82 7.80
N GLN A 87 17.40 -4.64 7.65
CA GLN A 87 17.39 -3.53 8.62
C GLN A 87 16.12 -2.71 8.47
N THR A 88 15.85 -1.76 9.37
CA THR A 88 14.74 -0.82 9.23
C THR A 88 15.08 0.35 8.30
N ALA A 89 14.06 1.05 7.80
CA ALA A 89 14.26 2.26 6.99
C ALA A 89 15.06 3.33 7.76
N GLU A 90 14.69 3.56 9.03
CA GLU A 90 15.36 4.54 9.89
C GLU A 90 16.83 4.20 10.11
N GLU A 91 17.17 2.91 10.29
CA GLU A 91 18.56 2.47 10.44
C GLU A 91 19.36 2.72 9.15
N ALA A 92 18.80 2.36 7.98
CA ALA A 92 19.46 2.56 6.69
C ALA A 92 19.69 4.05 6.39
N ILE A 93 18.64 4.85 6.57
CA ILE A 93 18.68 6.30 6.35
C ILE A 93 19.62 6.99 7.36
N GLY A 94 19.58 6.59 8.64
CA GLY A 94 20.49 7.09 9.66
C GLY A 94 21.97 6.89 9.30
N VAL A 95 22.31 5.75 8.69
CA VAL A 95 23.69 5.46 8.20
C VAL A 95 24.07 6.40 7.05
N MET A 96 23.17 6.63 6.08
CA MET A 96 23.41 7.54 4.96
C MET A 96 23.61 8.98 5.43
N ILE A 97 22.76 9.46 6.35
CA ILE A 97 22.87 10.81 6.94
C ILE A 97 24.21 10.96 7.69
N ALA A 98 24.59 9.97 8.50
CA ALA A 98 25.84 10.01 9.28
C ALA A 98 27.09 9.98 8.37
N GLY A 99 27.00 9.33 7.21
CA GLY A 99 28.09 9.28 6.21
C GLY A 99 28.14 10.49 5.29
N ASP A 100 27.06 11.27 5.20
CA ASP A 100 26.85 12.34 4.23
C ASP A 100 27.11 11.89 2.76
N GLU A 101 26.78 10.62 2.48
CA GLU A 101 26.92 9.99 1.17
C GLU A 101 25.59 9.33 0.78
N TYR A 102 25.05 9.68 -0.38
CA TYR A 102 23.76 9.26 -0.87
C TYR A 102 23.85 8.80 -2.32
N PRO A 103 23.00 7.86 -2.79
CA PRO A 103 22.78 7.64 -4.22
C PRO A 103 22.14 8.89 -4.86
N ASP A 104 22.00 8.90 -6.19
CA ASP A 104 21.45 10.05 -6.91
C ASP A 104 19.98 10.30 -6.52
N PHE A 105 19.19 9.22 -6.33
CA PHE A 105 17.80 9.28 -5.89
C PHE A 105 17.60 8.49 -4.60
N VAL A 106 16.73 8.98 -3.72
CA VAL A 106 16.31 8.26 -2.51
C VAL A 106 14.79 8.43 -2.31
N ASP A 107 14.13 7.31 -2.07
CA ASP A 107 12.87 7.24 -1.34
C ASP A 107 13.19 6.71 0.07
N ALA A 108 12.98 7.54 1.07
CA ALA A 108 13.42 7.25 2.43
C ALA A 108 12.31 6.61 3.31
N SER A 109 11.09 6.38 2.77
CA SER A 109 9.97 5.81 3.53
C SER A 109 9.79 6.53 4.88
N SER A 110 9.69 5.81 6.00
CA SER A 110 9.59 6.41 7.35
C SER A 110 10.79 7.30 7.76
N GLY A 111 11.92 7.22 7.06
CA GLY A 111 13.08 8.10 7.25
C GLY A 111 13.02 9.43 6.48
N MET A 112 11.92 9.72 5.75
CA MET A 112 11.83 10.88 4.86
C MET A 112 12.04 12.21 5.58
N LYS A 113 11.36 12.41 6.70
CA LYS A 113 11.52 13.63 7.50
C LYS A 113 12.98 13.85 7.91
N SER A 114 13.67 12.81 8.35
CA SER A 114 15.08 12.86 8.75
C SER A 114 16.01 13.27 7.59
N MET A 115 15.72 12.81 6.37
CA MET A 115 16.46 13.17 5.15
C MET A 115 16.26 14.64 4.79
N VAL A 116 15.00 15.13 4.85
CA VAL A 116 14.67 16.54 4.58
C VAL A 116 15.35 17.45 5.63
N ASP A 117 15.21 17.13 6.91
CA ASP A 117 15.80 17.88 8.02
C ASP A 117 17.34 17.91 7.96
N ALA A 118 17.98 16.85 7.46
CA ALA A 118 19.42 16.79 7.23
C ALA A 118 19.88 17.59 5.99
N GLY A 119 18.96 18.17 5.21
CA GLY A 119 19.28 18.86 3.96
C GLY A 119 19.95 17.93 2.94
N ALA A 120 19.48 16.67 2.86
CA ALA A 120 20.05 15.66 1.98
C ALA A 120 19.58 15.79 0.52
N PHE A 121 18.44 16.45 0.28
CA PHE A 121 17.85 16.65 -1.03
C PHE A 121 18.11 18.03 -1.61
N ILE A 122 18.05 18.15 -2.92
CA ILE A 122 17.98 19.43 -3.62
C ILE A 122 16.51 19.90 -3.69
N ALA A 123 16.28 21.20 -3.81
CA ALA A 123 14.97 21.76 -4.11
C ALA A 123 14.64 21.53 -5.59
N ILE A 124 13.66 20.69 -5.87
CA ILE A 124 13.26 20.29 -7.23
C ILE A 124 12.65 21.50 -7.97
N ASP A 125 11.90 22.34 -7.26
CA ASP A 125 11.24 23.53 -7.80
C ASP A 125 12.22 24.63 -8.26
N ASP A 126 13.49 24.57 -7.90
CA ASP A 126 14.53 25.42 -8.45
C ASP A 126 14.89 25.06 -9.91
N TYR A 127 14.53 23.85 -10.37
CA TYR A 127 14.92 23.31 -11.68
C TYR A 127 13.75 23.03 -12.62
N TRP A 128 12.53 22.80 -12.13
CA TRP A 128 11.44 22.20 -12.89
C TRP A 128 10.87 23.01 -14.07
N ASP A 129 11.23 24.30 -14.19
CA ASP A 129 10.74 25.14 -15.30
C ASP A 129 11.14 24.61 -16.68
N ASP A 130 12.29 23.92 -16.77
CA ASP A 130 12.78 23.28 -18.00
C ASP A 130 12.27 21.84 -18.17
N TYR A 131 11.49 21.30 -17.20
CA TYR A 131 11.01 19.92 -17.16
C TYR A 131 9.48 19.85 -17.04
N PRO A 132 8.77 20.10 -18.15
CA PRO A 132 7.33 20.32 -18.15
C PRO A 132 6.51 19.11 -17.69
N ASN A 133 6.97 17.86 -17.91
CA ASN A 133 6.23 16.69 -17.45
C ASN A 133 6.25 16.61 -15.92
N ILE A 134 7.36 16.96 -15.27
CA ILE A 134 7.43 17.06 -13.79
C ILE A 134 6.57 18.21 -13.31
N LYS A 135 6.80 19.42 -13.84
CA LYS A 135 6.09 20.62 -13.37
C LYS A 135 4.58 20.50 -13.45
N ASN A 136 4.07 19.88 -14.54
CA ASN A 136 2.64 19.69 -14.77
C ASN A 136 2.10 18.37 -14.23
N PHE A 137 2.93 17.57 -13.55
CA PHE A 137 2.51 16.27 -12.98
C PHE A 137 1.44 16.45 -11.92
N TYR A 138 1.58 17.45 -11.08
CA TYR A 138 0.60 17.86 -10.08
C TYR A 138 0.03 19.24 -10.39
N THR A 139 -1.19 19.48 -9.91
CA THR A 139 -1.81 20.81 -9.89
C THR A 139 -1.08 21.74 -8.90
N ASP A 140 -1.27 23.05 -9.02
CA ASP A 140 -0.71 24.01 -8.06
C ASP A 140 -1.15 23.73 -6.61
N ALA A 141 -2.37 23.26 -6.40
CA ALA A 141 -2.88 22.91 -5.08
C ALA A 141 -2.16 21.66 -4.51
N GLU A 142 -1.97 20.62 -5.34
CA GLU A 142 -1.23 19.42 -4.95
C GLU A 142 0.24 19.77 -4.66
N TRP A 143 0.90 20.56 -5.51
CA TRP A 143 2.27 21.03 -5.24
C TRP A 143 2.37 21.82 -3.94
N ASN A 144 1.39 22.67 -3.64
CA ASN A 144 1.37 23.41 -2.38
C ASN A 144 1.22 22.50 -1.17
N SER A 145 0.52 21.36 -1.30
CA SER A 145 0.43 20.37 -0.21
C SER A 145 1.72 19.57 0.00
N ILE A 146 2.57 19.45 -1.04
CA ILE A 146 3.86 18.75 -1.00
C ILE A 146 4.99 19.65 -0.47
N ARG A 147 4.84 20.97 -0.54
CA ARG A 147 5.89 21.92 -0.11
C ARG A 147 6.25 21.74 1.36
N ALA A 148 7.55 21.73 1.63
CA ALA A 148 8.09 21.79 2.98
C ALA A 148 7.83 23.16 3.63
N GLU A 149 8.10 23.30 4.93
CA GLU A 149 7.86 24.52 5.70
C GLU A 149 8.62 25.75 5.16
N ASP A 150 9.77 25.55 4.51
CA ASP A 150 10.56 26.61 3.88
C ASP A 150 10.04 27.05 2.49
N GLY A 151 8.98 26.39 2.02
CA GLY A 151 8.31 26.68 0.76
C GLY A 151 8.85 25.96 -0.46
N HIS A 152 9.88 25.09 -0.30
CA HIS A 152 10.47 24.31 -1.38
C HIS A 152 9.84 22.91 -1.53
N VAL A 153 10.01 22.30 -2.71
CA VAL A 153 9.63 20.92 -3.01
C VAL A 153 10.90 20.08 -3.07
N TYR A 154 11.04 19.12 -2.17
CA TYR A 154 12.20 18.22 -2.09
C TYR A 154 11.95 16.82 -2.62
N ILE A 155 10.68 16.38 -2.66
CA ILE A 155 10.26 15.05 -3.07
C ILE A 155 9.11 15.11 -4.05
N ILE A 156 8.99 14.09 -4.88
CA ILE A 156 7.83 13.87 -5.75
C ILE A 156 7.15 12.58 -5.25
N PRO A 157 5.96 12.67 -4.65
CA PRO A 157 5.15 11.49 -4.34
C PRO A 157 4.92 10.65 -5.60
N GLN A 158 4.91 9.33 -5.48
CA GLN A 158 4.76 8.45 -6.64
C GLN A 158 3.42 7.74 -6.70
N PHE A 159 2.66 7.72 -5.59
CA PHE A 159 1.37 7.04 -5.52
C PHE A 159 0.20 8.02 -5.41
N GLY A 160 -0.99 7.57 -5.81
CA GLY A 160 -2.23 8.33 -5.68
C GLY A 160 -2.51 9.32 -6.81
N LYS A 161 -1.69 9.37 -7.87
CA LYS A 161 -1.94 10.23 -9.03
C LYS A 161 -2.72 9.49 -10.10
N THR A 162 -3.90 10.00 -10.41
CA THR A 162 -4.79 9.48 -11.46
C THR A 162 -4.66 10.32 -12.74
N TRP A 163 -4.60 9.63 -13.90
CA TRP A 163 -4.71 10.29 -15.19
C TRP A 163 -6.17 10.24 -15.68
N GLU A 164 -6.77 11.41 -15.88
CA GLU A 164 -8.17 11.63 -16.31
C GLU A 164 -9.18 11.12 -15.29
N LYS A 165 -9.58 9.84 -15.35
CA LYS A 165 -10.58 9.26 -14.45
C LYS A 165 -10.08 7.99 -13.79
N ASP A 166 -10.61 7.69 -12.63
CA ASP A 166 -10.39 6.42 -11.98
C ASP A 166 -10.90 5.25 -12.84
N THR A 167 -10.04 4.27 -13.06
CA THR A 167 -10.34 3.02 -13.78
C THR A 167 -9.93 1.79 -12.96
N THR A 168 -9.79 1.95 -11.65
CA THR A 168 -9.44 0.87 -10.72
C THR A 168 -10.41 -0.30 -10.88
N CYS A 169 -9.86 -1.51 -11.05
CA CYS A 169 -10.61 -2.75 -11.08
C CYS A 169 -10.38 -3.60 -9.83
N VAL A 170 -9.19 -3.51 -9.25
CA VAL A 170 -8.79 -4.21 -8.04
C VAL A 170 -9.09 -3.32 -6.83
N HIS A 171 -9.90 -3.82 -5.90
CA HIS A 171 -10.01 -3.15 -4.61
C HIS A 171 -8.76 -3.49 -3.78
N ASN A 172 -7.83 -2.56 -3.70
CA ASN A 172 -6.55 -2.77 -3.03
C ASN A 172 -6.58 -2.37 -1.54
N ASP A 173 -7.59 -1.60 -1.16
CA ASP A 173 -7.79 -1.10 0.19
C ASP A 173 -8.46 -2.14 1.12
N GLU A 174 -8.79 -1.70 2.32
CA GLU A 174 -9.40 -2.52 3.36
C GLU A 174 -10.86 -2.86 3.02
N ALA A 175 -11.23 -4.13 3.24
CA ALA A 175 -12.62 -4.59 3.15
C ALA A 175 -12.85 -5.80 4.05
N PHE A 176 -14.12 -6.15 4.27
CA PHE A 176 -14.49 -7.49 4.65
C PHE A 176 -14.40 -8.40 3.42
N TRP A 177 -13.52 -9.38 3.47
CA TRP A 177 -13.34 -10.37 2.40
C TRP A 177 -14.04 -11.67 2.75
N ILE A 178 -14.62 -12.31 1.74
CA ILE A 178 -15.27 -13.61 1.91
C ILE A 178 -14.94 -14.52 0.73
N GLN A 179 -14.76 -15.83 0.98
CA GLN A 179 -14.46 -16.77 -0.09
C GLN A 179 -15.66 -17.01 -1.01
N THR A 180 -15.38 -17.08 -2.31
CA THR A 180 -16.41 -17.33 -3.34
C THR A 180 -17.20 -18.61 -3.08
N ARG A 181 -16.59 -19.68 -2.53
CA ARG A 181 -17.29 -20.92 -2.15
C ARG A 181 -18.37 -20.73 -1.08
N VAL A 182 -18.17 -19.77 -0.15
CA VAL A 182 -19.17 -19.46 0.90
C VAL A 182 -20.38 -18.79 0.27
N LEU A 183 -20.15 -17.83 -0.62
CA LEU A 183 -21.21 -17.15 -1.37
C LEU A 183 -21.95 -18.12 -2.29
N LYS A 184 -21.24 -18.95 -3.03
CA LYS A 184 -21.80 -19.97 -3.94
C LYS A 184 -22.67 -20.96 -3.18
N TRP A 185 -22.21 -21.47 -2.02
CA TRP A 185 -22.99 -22.38 -1.16
C TRP A 185 -24.33 -21.78 -0.74
N ALA A 186 -24.38 -20.48 -0.47
CA ALA A 186 -25.57 -19.76 -0.07
C ALA A 186 -26.36 -19.17 -1.26
N ASN A 187 -26.01 -19.52 -2.51
CA ASN A 187 -26.61 -19.00 -3.73
C ASN A 187 -26.50 -17.47 -3.88
N TYR A 188 -25.31 -16.93 -3.57
CA TYR A 188 -24.92 -15.52 -3.74
C TYR A 188 -25.88 -14.52 -3.09
N PRO A 189 -26.06 -14.57 -1.75
CA PRO A 189 -26.97 -13.68 -1.06
C PRO A 189 -26.43 -12.25 -1.04
N LYS A 190 -27.32 -11.26 -1.01
CA LYS A 190 -26.92 -9.89 -0.63
C LYS A 190 -26.57 -9.86 0.85
N ILE A 191 -25.40 -9.34 1.18
CA ILE A 191 -24.89 -9.16 2.54
C ILE A 191 -24.75 -7.66 2.76
N GLU A 192 -25.44 -7.09 3.74
CA GLU A 192 -25.48 -5.64 3.97
C GLU A 192 -24.95 -5.24 5.34
N THR A 193 -24.90 -6.18 6.29
CA THR A 193 -24.50 -5.86 7.67
C THR A 193 -23.49 -6.85 8.23
N LEU A 194 -22.76 -6.39 9.26
CA LEU A 194 -21.83 -7.23 10.04
C LEU A 194 -22.50 -8.50 10.57
N ASP A 195 -23.75 -8.40 11.05
CA ASP A 195 -24.48 -9.56 11.54
C ASP A 195 -24.79 -10.57 10.43
N GLU A 196 -25.21 -10.11 9.25
CA GLU A 196 -25.47 -10.99 8.10
C GLU A 196 -24.19 -11.67 7.59
N TYR A 197 -23.05 -10.96 7.64
CA TYR A 197 -21.76 -11.53 7.25
C TYR A 197 -21.36 -12.70 8.16
N PHE A 198 -21.40 -12.51 9.47
CA PHE A 198 -21.04 -13.57 10.41
C PHE A 198 -22.10 -14.70 10.45
N ASP A 199 -23.40 -14.39 10.35
CA ASP A 199 -24.47 -15.42 10.24
C ASP A 199 -24.23 -16.34 9.03
N LEU A 200 -23.80 -15.78 7.89
CA LEU A 200 -23.47 -16.58 6.72
C LEU A 200 -22.26 -17.50 6.98
N ILE A 201 -21.20 -16.99 7.56
CA ILE A 201 -20.00 -17.77 7.88
C ILE A 201 -20.31 -18.86 8.90
N GLU A 202 -21.07 -18.56 9.97
CA GLU A 202 -21.50 -19.55 10.97
C GLU A 202 -22.25 -20.73 10.32
N ARG A 203 -23.26 -20.43 9.51
CA ARG A 203 -24.04 -21.44 8.80
C ARG A 203 -23.19 -22.27 7.84
N TYR A 204 -22.23 -21.61 7.17
CA TYR A 204 -21.33 -22.32 6.28
C TYR A 204 -20.41 -23.28 7.05
N ILE A 205 -19.79 -22.82 8.14
CA ILE A 205 -18.92 -23.65 8.99
C ILE A 205 -19.67 -24.82 9.62
N GLU A 206 -20.94 -24.62 10.08
CA GLU A 206 -21.77 -25.68 10.61
C GLU A 206 -22.03 -26.78 9.55
N ALA A 207 -22.33 -26.37 8.31
CA ALA A 207 -22.58 -27.29 7.20
C ALA A 207 -21.31 -27.91 6.61
N ASN A 208 -20.20 -27.17 6.63
CA ASN A 208 -18.93 -27.52 6.02
C ASN A 208 -17.78 -27.35 7.02
N PRO A 209 -17.70 -28.16 8.09
CA PRO A 209 -16.70 -27.95 9.14
C PRO A 209 -15.26 -28.24 8.70
N LYS A 210 -15.07 -28.85 7.53
CA LYS A 210 -13.76 -29.30 7.04
C LYS A 210 -13.61 -29.08 5.55
N MET A 211 -12.36 -28.86 5.15
CA MET A 211 -11.90 -28.94 3.77
C MET A 211 -12.05 -30.37 3.22
N PRO A 212 -12.01 -30.56 1.89
CA PRO A 212 -12.06 -31.90 1.26
C PRO A 212 -10.95 -32.85 1.72
N ASP A 213 -9.82 -32.35 2.17
CA ASP A 213 -8.69 -33.14 2.69
C ASP A 213 -8.86 -33.53 4.18
N GLY A 214 -9.95 -33.08 4.83
CA GLY A 214 -10.27 -33.32 6.22
C GLY A 214 -9.73 -32.30 7.21
N THR A 215 -8.98 -31.28 6.77
CA THR A 215 -8.50 -30.18 7.63
C THR A 215 -9.69 -29.32 8.08
N PRO A 216 -9.73 -28.83 9.33
CA PRO A 216 -10.81 -27.94 9.77
C PRO A 216 -10.82 -26.62 9.00
N ASN A 217 -12.01 -26.17 8.56
CA ASN A 217 -12.21 -24.80 8.13
C ASN A 217 -12.10 -23.83 9.31
N ILE A 218 -11.71 -22.61 9.02
CA ILE A 218 -11.66 -21.46 9.94
C ILE A 218 -12.71 -20.46 9.45
N GLY A 219 -13.58 -20.01 10.34
CA GLY A 219 -14.63 -19.06 9.95
C GLY A 219 -14.07 -17.69 9.65
N TYR A 220 -13.28 -17.16 10.57
CA TYR A 220 -12.75 -15.80 10.48
C TYR A 220 -11.36 -15.69 11.10
N GLU A 221 -10.48 -14.98 10.42
CA GLU A 221 -9.10 -14.72 10.85
C GLU A 221 -8.87 -13.21 10.99
N ILE A 222 -8.02 -12.81 11.93
CA ILE A 222 -7.62 -11.41 12.14
C ILE A 222 -6.09 -11.36 12.27
N LEU A 223 -5.44 -10.41 11.61
CA LEU A 223 -4.03 -10.15 11.80
C LEU A 223 -3.83 -9.09 12.90
N CYS A 224 -3.10 -9.45 13.96
CA CYS A 224 -2.77 -8.58 15.09
C CYS A 224 -1.25 -8.57 15.31
N ASP A 225 -0.48 -8.14 14.30
CA ASP A 225 0.98 -8.17 14.34
C ASP A 225 1.57 -6.83 13.91
N ASP A 226 2.41 -6.25 14.77
CA ASP A 226 3.12 -5.01 14.53
C ASP A 226 2.14 -3.88 14.10
N TRP A 227 2.47 -3.11 13.08
CA TRP A 227 1.64 -2.03 12.56
C TRP A 227 0.33 -2.51 11.88
N ARG A 228 0.20 -3.81 11.60
CA ARG A 228 -0.98 -4.42 10.94
C ARG A 228 -2.20 -4.58 11.85
N TYR A 229 -2.18 -4.00 13.04
CA TYR A 229 -3.37 -4.00 13.91
C TYR A 229 -4.59 -3.32 13.27
N PHE A 230 -4.43 -2.59 12.17
CA PHE A 230 -5.54 -2.03 11.41
C PHE A 230 -6.58 -3.11 11.04
N CYS A 231 -6.18 -4.35 10.77
CA CYS A 231 -7.08 -5.48 10.52
C CYS A 231 -8.05 -5.77 11.68
N LEU A 232 -7.71 -5.36 12.90
CA LEU A 232 -8.58 -5.48 14.07
C LEU A 232 -9.35 -4.18 14.35
N GLU A 233 -8.71 -3.03 14.23
CA GLU A 233 -9.16 -1.82 14.89
C GLU A 233 -9.83 -0.79 13.96
N ASN A 234 -9.65 -0.89 12.65
CA ASN A 234 -10.20 0.10 11.71
C ASN A 234 -11.68 -0.15 11.35
N ALA A 235 -12.15 -1.38 11.35
CA ALA A 235 -13.49 -1.73 10.90
C ALA A 235 -14.63 -0.84 11.48
N PRO A 236 -14.60 -0.35 12.73
CA PRO A 236 -15.69 0.45 13.27
C PRO A 236 -16.05 1.71 12.48
N PHE A 237 -15.07 2.45 11.92
CA PHE A 237 -15.43 3.66 11.18
C PHE A 237 -16.02 3.35 9.80
N PHE A 238 -15.57 2.30 9.11
CA PHE A 238 -16.18 1.83 7.88
C PHE A 238 -17.61 1.33 8.10
N LEU A 239 -17.83 0.60 9.21
CA LEU A 239 -19.16 0.11 9.58
C LEU A 239 -20.13 1.25 9.87
N ASP A 240 -19.64 2.42 10.26
CA ASP A 240 -20.43 3.66 10.37
C ASP A 240 -20.59 4.41 9.03
N GLY A 241 -20.09 3.84 7.93
CA GLY A 241 -20.23 4.40 6.58
C GLY A 241 -19.26 5.54 6.27
N TYR A 242 -18.12 5.63 6.94
CA TYR A 242 -17.09 6.61 6.62
C TYR A 242 -16.02 6.01 5.70
N PRO A 243 -15.41 6.82 4.82
CA PRO A 243 -14.32 6.35 3.97
C PRO A 243 -13.07 6.04 4.77
N ASN A 244 -12.20 5.21 4.21
CA ASN A 244 -10.96 4.81 4.85
C ASN A 244 -10.06 6.00 5.18
N ASP A 245 -9.93 6.29 6.45
CA ASP A 245 -8.95 7.25 6.94
C ASP A 245 -7.91 6.60 7.87
N GLY A 246 -8.29 5.61 8.69
CA GLY A 246 -7.40 4.92 9.63
C GLY A 246 -6.91 5.79 10.79
N CYS A 247 -7.28 7.05 10.83
CA CYS A 247 -6.82 8.05 11.79
C CYS A 247 -7.97 8.50 12.71
N CYS A 248 -9.00 9.07 12.13
CA CYS A 248 -10.21 9.55 12.82
C CYS A 248 -11.39 9.54 11.84
N ILE A 249 -12.59 9.60 12.36
CA ILE A 249 -13.75 10.04 11.58
C ILE A 249 -13.68 11.56 11.45
N VAL A 250 -13.93 12.09 10.26
CA VAL A 250 -14.14 13.52 10.06
C VAL A 250 -15.61 13.75 9.76
N ASP A 251 -16.28 14.49 10.63
CA ASP A 251 -17.69 14.82 10.47
C ASP A 251 -17.90 15.66 9.19
N ARG A 252 -18.80 15.21 8.33
CA ARG A 252 -19.00 15.77 6.98
C ARG A 252 -19.56 17.20 6.97
N GLU A 253 -20.27 17.60 8.03
CA GLU A 253 -20.88 18.94 8.11
C GLU A 253 -19.97 19.94 8.82
N THR A 254 -19.36 19.51 9.92
CA THR A 254 -18.56 20.38 10.80
C THR A 254 -17.07 20.33 10.51
N HIS A 255 -16.62 19.32 9.77
CA HIS A 255 -15.21 18.99 9.54
C HIS A 255 -14.40 18.82 10.84
N GLN A 256 -15.06 18.32 11.89
CA GLN A 256 -14.38 18.02 13.16
C GLN A 256 -14.00 16.56 13.24
N ALA A 257 -12.81 16.30 13.76
CA ALA A 257 -12.34 14.96 14.03
C ALA A 257 -13.10 14.32 15.19
N ILE A 258 -13.45 13.04 15.02
CA ILE A 258 -14.13 12.21 16.01
C ILE A 258 -13.30 10.96 16.24
N ASP A 259 -13.08 10.60 17.50
CA ASP A 259 -12.45 9.34 17.89
C ASP A 259 -13.42 8.17 17.70
N TYR A 260 -13.15 7.30 16.72
CA TYR A 260 -13.99 6.13 16.44
C TYR A 260 -13.76 4.97 17.41
N ASN A 261 -12.65 4.96 18.16
CA ASN A 261 -12.23 3.84 19.00
C ASN A 261 -13.12 3.60 20.21
N THR A 262 -13.96 4.57 20.56
CA THR A 262 -14.82 4.53 21.75
C THR A 262 -16.30 4.67 21.44
N THR A 263 -16.69 4.63 20.16
CA THR A 263 -18.07 4.76 19.69
C THR A 263 -18.95 3.54 20.05
N ASP A 264 -20.26 3.70 19.92
CA ASP A 264 -21.20 2.59 20.06
C ASP A 264 -20.96 1.51 18.99
N THR A 265 -20.63 1.91 17.76
CA THR A 265 -20.26 1.00 16.68
C THR A 265 -19.01 0.20 17.02
N ALA A 266 -17.98 0.83 17.58
CA ALA A 266 -16.80 0.10 18.06
C ALA A 266 -17.18 -0.94 19.12
N LYS A 267 -18.01 -0.57 20.10
CA LYS A 267 -18.51 -1.51 21.12
C LYS A 267 -19.28 -2.68 20.48
N ARG A 268 -20.13 -2.43 19.51
CA ARG A 268 -20.93 -3.44 18.82
C ARG A 268 -20.05 -4.38 17.99
N TYR A 269 -19.08 -3.84 17.28
CA TYR A 269 -18.11 -4.62 16.49
C TYR A 269 -17.28 -5.56 17.38
N PHE A 270 -16.64 -5.04 18.43
CA PHE A 270 -15.86 -5.88 19.34
C PHE A 270 -16.69 -6.88 20.11
N LYS A 271 -17.97 -6.54 20.41
CA LYS A 271 -18.92 -7.50 20.99
C LYS A 271 -19.22 -8.64 20.03
N LYS A 272 -19.45 -8.34 18.74
CA LYS A 272 -19.62 -9.36 17.71
C LYS A 272 -18.39 -10.26 17.63
N LEU A 273 -17.18 -9.73 17.58
CA LEU A 273 -15.97 -10.56 17.58
C LEU A 273 -15.85 -11.44 18.83
N ASN A 274 -16.24 -10.95 20.01
CA ASN A 274 -16.28 -11.74 21.23
C ASN A 274 -17.28 -12.89 21.15
N GLU A 275 -18.47 -12.64 20.60
CA GLU A 275 -19.50 -13.66 20.39
C GLU A 275 -19.01 -14.75 19.43
N GLU A 276 -18.40 -14.34 18.31
CA GLU A 276 -17.88 -15.26 17.29
C GLU A 276 -16.66 -16.06 17.77
N TYR A 277 -15.80 -15.44 18.59
CA TYR A 277 -14.71 -16.13 19.25
C TYR A 277 -15.23 -17.25 20.19
N LYS A 278 -16.26 -16.96 21.00
CA LYS A 278 -16.89 -17.95 21.89
C LYS A 278 -17.57 -19.10 21.15
N LYS A 279 -18.06 -18.85 19.93
CA LYS A 279 -18.62 -19.88 19.04
C LYS A 279 -17.52 -20.69 18.32
N GLY A 280 -16.26 -20.26 18.37
CA GLY A 280 -15.14 -20.87 17.64
C GLY A 280 -15.14 -20.55 16.14
N ILE A 281 -15.79 -19.46 15.72
CA ILE A 281 -15.75 -18.92 14.35
C ILE A 281 -14.47 -18.14 14.14
N VAL A 282 -14.10 -17.27 15.08
CA VAL A 282 -12.80 -16.57 15.09
C VAL A 282 -11.73 -17.56 15.54
N ASP A 283 -10.62 -17.63 14.79
CA ASP A 283 -9.47 -18.49 15.11
C ASP A 283 -8.88 -18.12 16.49
N PRO A 284 -8.71 -19.09 17.42
CA PRO A 284 -8.15 -18.78 18.74
C PRO A 284 -6.68 -18.31 18.70
N GLU A 285 -5.94 -18.59 17.64
CA GLU A 285 -4.53 -18.15 17.50
C GLU A 285 -4.41 -16.72 16.96
N THR A 286 -5.50 -16.11 16.50
CA THR A 286 -5.57 -14.84 15.77
C THR A 286 -4.84 -13.69 16.49
N PHE A 287 -4.97 -13.60 17.83
CA PHE A 287 -4.37 -12.50 18.62
C PHE A 287 -2.89 -12.71 18.99
N THR A 288 -2.27 -13.82 18.56
CA THR A 288 -0.86 -14.13 18.86
C THR A 288 -0.06 -14.51 17.61
N MET A 289 -0.74 -14.61 16.49
CA MET A 289 -0.18 -15.03 15.21
C MET A 289 0.66 -13.91 14.61
N LYS A 290 1.77 -14.30 13.97
CA LYS A 290 2.62 -13.42 13.20
C LYS A 290 2.21 -13.42 11.73
N TYR A 291 2.59 -12.36 11.00
CA TYR A 291 2.25 -12.18 9.59
C TYR A 291 2.53 -13.41 8.73
N ASP A 292 3.73 -14.01 8.82
CA ASP A 292 4.08 -15.21 8.02
C ASP A 292 3.14 -16.40 8.29
N ALA A 293 2.70 -16.56 9.55
CA ALA A 293 1.76 -17.61 9.93
C ALA A 293 0.35 -17.31 9.41
N TYR A 294 -0.06 -16.04 9.42
CA TYR A 294 -1.31 -15.58 8.84
C TYR A 294 -1.36 -15.87 7.33
N ILE A 295 -0.38 -15.42 6.57
CA ILE A 295 -0.27 -15.70 5.13
C ILE A 295 -0.26 -17.20 4.86
N SER A 296 0.48 -17.98 5.65
CA SER A 296 0.51 -19.44 5.52
C SER A 296 -0.87 -20.08 5.75
N LYS A 297 -1.66 -19.60 6.72
CA LYS A 297 -3.03 -20.09 6.96
C LYS A 297 -3.97 -19.75 5.80
N LEU A 298 -3.98 -18.50 5.35
CA LEU A 298 -4.78 -18.08 4.20
C LEU A 298 -4.45 -18.89 2.96
N SER A 299 -3.16 -19.12 2.68
CA SER A 299 -2.67 -19.92 1.52
C SER A 299 -3.19 -21.37 1.50
N THR A 300 -3.65 -21.89 2.63
CA THR A 300 -4.28 -23.23 2.68
C THR A 300 -5.71 -23.25 2.12
N GLY A 301 -6.31 -22.10 1.86
CA GLY A 301 -7.70 -21.93 1.40
C GLY A 301 -8.77 -22.21 2.47
N ARG A 302 -8.40 -22.50 3.72
CA ARG A 302 -9.36 -22.93 4.77
C ARG A 302 -10.02 -21.79 5.55
N VAL A 303 -9.55 -20.54 5.39
CA VAL A 303 -10.09 -19.35 6.08
C VAL A 303 -11.23 -18.77 5.23
N CYS A 304 -12.45 -18.70 5.79
CA CYS A 304 -13.64 -18.29 5.05
C CYS A 304 -13.78 -16.78 4.88
N GLY A 305 -13.27 -15.99 5.83
CA GLY A 305 -13.34 -14.54 5.77
C GLY A 305 -12.36 -13.84 6.70
N MET A 306 -12.08 -12.57 6.44
CA MET A 306 -11.23 -11.66 7.21
C MET A 306 -11.56 -10.20 6.89
N VAL A 307 -11.02 -9.27 7.68
CA VAL A 307 -10.82 -7.86 7.31
C VAL A 307 -9.35 -7.65 7.06
N ASP A 308 -9.01 -7.13 5.90
CA ASP A 308 -7.63 -6.84 5.53
C ASP A 308 -7.60 -5.94 4.30
N GLN A 309 -6.43 -5.43 3.96
CA GLN A 309 -6.15 -4.76 2.69
C GLN A 309 -5.63 -5.79 1.68
N HIS A 310 -6.11 -5.75 0.44
CA HIS A 310 -5.79 -6.77 -0.57
C HIS A 310 -4.27 -6.92 -0.80
N TRP A 311 -3.54 -5.80 -0.80
CA TRP A 311 -2.08 -5.84 -0.96
C TRP A 311 -1.38 -6.62 0.17
N ASP A 312 -1.92 -6.66 1.40
CA ASP A 312 -1.30 -7.35 2.55
C ASP A 312 -1.45 -8.87 2.48
N PHE A 313 -2.56 -9.39 1.93
CA PHE A 313 -2.77 -10.83 1.78
C PHE A 313 -2.61 -11.36 0.34
N ASN A 314 -2.21 -10.55 -0.61
CA ASN A 314 -2.08 -10.92 -2.03
C ASN A 314 -1.17 -12.15 -2.25
N ASP A 315 -0.10 -12.31 -1.48
CA ASP A 315 0.77 -13.48 -1.56
C ASP A 315 0.03 -14.79 -1.25
N ALA A 316 -0.90 -14.78 -0.29
CA ALA A 316 -1.75 -15.92 0.01
C ALA A 316 -2.71 -16.21 -1.14
N GLU A 317 -3.30 -15.18 -1.75
CA GLU A 317 -4.18 -15.34 -2.89
C GLU A 317 -3.45 -15.89 -4.12
N LEU A 318 -2.22 -15.43 -4.38
CA LEU A 318 -1.35 -16.01 -5.43
C LEU A 318 -1.06 -17.49 -5.18
N ALA A 319 -0.82 -17.89 -3.93
CA ALA A 319 -0.62 -19.29 -3.57
C ALA A 319 -1.88 -20.13 -3.76
N ILE A 320 -3.07 -19.59 -3.44
CA ILE A 320 -4.37 -20.22 -3.70
C ILE A 320 -4.56 -20.43 -5.21
N LYS A 321 -4.36 -19.40 -6.02
CA LYS A 321 -4.46 -19.44 -7.49
C LYS A 321 -3.47 -20.41 -8.13
N ALA A 322 -2.25 -20.52 -7.60
CA ALA A 322 -1.26 -21.48 -8.07
C ALA A 322 -1.63 -22.95 -7.78
N ASN A 323 -2.53 -23.18 -6.81
CA ASN A 323 -3.05 -24.49 -6.47
C ASN A 323 -4.47 -24.68 -7.05
N GLY A 324 -4.56 -25.10 -8.31
CA GLY A 324 -5.83 -25.25 -9.02
C GLY A 324 -6.88 -26.21 -8.41
N LYS A 325 -6.70 -26.62 -7.14
CA LYS A 325 -7.70 -27.31 -6.32
C LYS A 325 -8.36 -26.39 -5.30
N LEU A 326 -7.93 -25.16 -5.23
CA LEU A 326 -8.38 -24.13 -4.29
C LEU A 326 -9.03 -22.93 -5.01
N ASP A 327 -9.40 -23.07 -6.28
CA ASP A 327 -9.94 -21.98 -7.10
C ASP A 327 -11.21 -21.36 -6.48
N ASP A 328 -12.02 -22.16 -5.76
CA ASP A 328 -13.19 -21.71 -5.02
C ASP A 328 -12.89 -21.08 -3.66
N CYS A 329 -11.62 -21.05 -3.25
CA CYS A 329 -11.13 -20.44 -2.01
C CYS A 329 -10.63 -19.00 -2.20
N THR A 330 -10.76 -18.42 -3.38
CA THR A 330 -10.42 -17.01 -3.64
C THR A 330 -11.45 -16.07 -3.01
N TYR A 331 -11.01 -14.84 -2.71
CA TYR A 331 -11.81 -13.88 -1.97
C TYR A 331 -12.41 -12.81 -2.86
N VAL A 332 -13.56 -12.28 -2.43
CA VAL A 332 -14.17 -11.06 -2.98
C VAL A 332 -14.54 -10.13 -1.83
N PRO A 333 -14.50 -8.80 -2.04
CA PRO A 333 -14.88 -7.84 -1.00
C PRO A 333 -16.40 -7.77 -0.87
N VAL A 334 -16.88 -7.41 0.33
CA VAL A 334 -18.30 -7.15 0.60
C VAL A 334 -18.47 -5.83 1.33
N GLY A 335 -19.33 -4.95 0.81
CA GLY A 335 -19.63 -3.64 1.37
C GLY A 335 -20.65 -3.73 2.48
N ILE A 336 -20.22 -3.94 3.71
CA ILE A 336 -21.11 -4.09 4.87
C ILE A 336 -20.99 -2.92 5.84
N THR A 337 -22.08 -2.67 6.56
CA THR A 337 -22.16 -1.62 7.59
C THR A 337 -22.69 -2.21 8.90
N ILE A 338 -22.73 -1.37 9.95
CA ILE A 338 -23.24 -1.83 11.25
C ILE A 338 -24.76 -2.01 11.26
N ASP A 339 -25.50 -1.21 10.49
CA ASP A 339 -26.95 -1.23 10.38
C ASP A 339 -27.39 -1.05 8.92
N LYS A 340 -28.51 -1.66 8.54
CA LYS A 340 -29.08 -1.46 7.21
C LYS A 340 -29.48 0.00 6.99
N GLY A 341 -29.18 0.49 5.78
CA GLY A 341 -29.49 1.85 5.36
C GLY A 341 -28.39 2.86 5.67
N VAL A 342 -27.29 2.44 6.29
CA VAL A 342 -26.04 3.18 6.28
C VAL A 342 -25.39 2.97 4.91
N GLU A 343 -24.96 4.04 4.25
CA GLU A 343 -24.23 3.98 2.99
C GLU A 343 -22.78 3.57 3.28
N GLU A 344 -22.33 2.49 2.67
CA GLU A 344 -20.94 2.02 2.85
C GLU A 344 -19.99 2.79 1.94
N HIS A 345 -18.74 2.98 2.42
CA HIS A 345 -17.67 3.68 1.72
C HIS A 345 -16.33 2.92 1.88
N TRP A 346 -16.36 1.61 1.65
CA TRP A 346 -15.16 0.77 1.63
C TRP A 346 -14.25 1.10 0.45
N HIS A 347 -14.84 1.44 -0.71
CA HIS A 347 -14.08 1.91 -1.86
C HIS A 347 -13.85 3.41 -1.74
N THR A 348 -12.58 3.83 -1.86
CA THR A 348 -12.16 5.23 -1.82
C THR A 348 -11.36 5.58 -3.06
N ASN A 349 -11.42 6.84 -3.50
CA ASN A 349 -10.56 7.31 -4.57
C ASN A 349 -9.09 7.36 -4.11
N PRO A 350 -8.13 7.09 -5.01
CA PRO A 350 -6.72 7.25 -4.71
C PRO A 350 -6.42 8.61 -4.09
N ALA A 351 -5.60 8.60 -3.04
CA ALA A 351 -5.19 9.82 -2.36
C ALA A 351 -3.68 10.01 -2.49
N LEU A 352 -3.28 11.28 -2.64
CA LEU A 352 -1.87 11.64 -2.70
C LEU A 352 -1.25 11.53 -1.30
N ASP A 353 -0.28 10.64 -1.13
CA ASP A 353 0.55 10.60 0.07
C ASP A 353 1.69 11.60 -0.05
N VAL A 354 1.56 12.72 0.66
CA VAL A 354 2.56 13.80 0.68
C VAL A 354 3.67 13.57 1.72
N SER A 355 3.57 12.52 2.55
CA SER A 355 4.55 12.21 3.58
C SER A 355 5.79 11.52 3.03
N ASN A 356 5.70 10.96 1.83
CA ASN A 356 6.73 10.15 1.20
C ASN A 356 6.85 10.42 -0.31
N GLY A 357 7.99 10.10 -0.88
CA GLY A 357 8.26 10.28 -2.31
C GLY A 357 9.73 10.16 -2.64
N ILE A 358 10.05 10.27 -3.92
CA ILE A 358 11.43 10.23 -4.38
C ILE A 358 12.02 11.63 -4.48
N GLY A 359 13.23 11.80 -3.94
CA GLY A 359 14.00 13.04 -4.04
C GLY A 359 15.34 12.84 -4.77
N ILE A 360 15.85 13.92 -5.38
CA ILE A 360 17.22 13.97 -5.91
C ILE A 360 18.12 14.42 -4.77
N THR A 361 19.19 13.67 -4.50
CA THR A 361 20.07 14.00 -3.39
C THR A 361 21.12 15.03 -3.77
N LYS A 362 21.65 15.74 -2.79
CA LYS A 362 22.79 16.67 -2.96
C LYS A 362 24.09 15.98 -3.42
N SER A 363 24.18 14.64 -3.33
CA SER A 363 25.31 13.84 -3.83
C SER A 363 25.24 13.57 -5.33
N CYS A 364 24.07 13.79 -5.96
CA CYS A 364 23.91 13.65 -7.41
C CYS A 364 24.83 14.63 -8.16
N LYS A 365 25.63 14.12 -9.10
CA LYS A 365 26.61 14.90 -9.86
C LYS A 365 26.04 15.55 -11.12
N ASP A 366 24.94 14.99 -11.63
CA ASP A 366 24.26 15.45 -12.84
C ASP A 366 22.77 15.71 -12.52
N ILE A 367 22.53 16.78 -11.76
CA ILE A 367 21.16 17.16 -11.33
C ILE A 367 20.26 17.40 -12.54
N GLU A 368 20.73 18.11 -13.56
CA GLU A 368 19.96 18.36 -14.79
C GLU A 368 19.63 17.05 -15.51
N GLY A 369 20.58 16.11 -15.58
CA GLY A 369 20.34 14.78 -16.13
C GLY A 369 19.37 13.95 -15.29
N ALA A 370 19.40 14.06 -13.95
CA ALA A 370 18.46 13.39 -13.05
C ALA A 370 17.04 13.97 -13.20
N MET A 371 16.89 15.29 -13.32
CA MET A 371 15.62 15.95 -13.64
C MET A 371 15.09 15.51 -14.99
N GLN A 372 15.95 15.47 -16.04
CA GLN A 372 15.56 15.00 -17.36
C GLN A 372 15.09 13.54 -17.33
N PHE A 373 15.80 12.67 -16.60
CA PHE A 373 15.43 11.28 -16.44
C PHE A 373 14.02 11.13 -15.86
N MET A 374 13.70 11.81 -14.75
CA MET A 374 12.37 11.78 -14.15
C MET A 374 11.31 12.39 -15.08
N ASN A 375 11.63 13.48 -15.77
CA ASN A 375 10.74 14.11 -16.74
C ASN A 375 10.38 13.16 -17.88
N ASP A 376 11.36 12.46 -18.43
CA ASP A 376 11.18 11.53 -19.54
C ASP A 376 10.47 10.24 -19.13
N LEU A 377 10.58 9.83 -17.87
CA LEU A 377 9.78 8.72 -17.33
C LEU A 377 8.26 9.00 -17.33
N LEU A 378 7.86 10.26 -17.42
CA LEU A 378 6.46 10.70 -17.54
C LEU A 378 6.02 10.94 -18.99
N ASP A 379 6.89 10.71 -19.99
CA ASP A 379 6.47 10.73 -21.39
C ASP A 379 5.45 9.61 -21.66
N PRO A 380 4.35 9.89 -22.40
CA PRO A 380 3.30 8.91 -22.67
C PRO A 380 3.80 7.57 -23.23
N GLU A 381 4.75 7.59 -24.16
CA GLU A 381 5.30 6.34 -24.73
C GLU A 381 6.12 5.56 -23.68
N ILE A 382 6.83 6.29 -22.82
CA ILE A 382 7.60 5.67 -21.74
C ILE A 382 6.68 5.14 -20.64
N LEU A 383 5.61 5.83 -20.30
CA LEU A 383 4.59 5.33 -19.35
C LEU A 383 3.97 4.02 -19.83
N THR A 384 3.59 3.93 -21.12
CA THR A 384 3.09 2.66 -21.68
C THR A 384 4.14 1.55 -21.59
N LEU A 385 5.43 1.83 -21.89
CA LEU A 385 6.51 0.86 -21.73
C LEU A 385 6.69 0.41 -20.26
N ARG A 386 6.57 1.33 -19.31
CA ARG A 386 6.69 1.03 -17.87
C ARG A 386 5.56 0.12 -17.38
N ASN A 387 4.34 0.42 -17.80
CA ASN A 387 3.13 -0.18 -17.22
C ASN A 387 2.64 -1.41 -18.02
N TRP A 388 2.75 -1.40 -19.34
CA TRP A 388 2.31 -2.49 -20.21
C TRP A 388 3.47 -3.32 -20.79
N GLY A 389 4.66 -2.74 -20.93
CA GLY A 389 5.81 -3.35 -21.58
C GLY A 389 5.82 -3.12 -23.09
N ILE A 390 6.29 -4.12 -23.85
CA ILE A 390 6.50 -4.03 -25.30
C ILE A 390 5.34 -4.70 -26.05
N GLU A 391 4.73 -3.97 -27.00
CA GLU A 391 3.69 -4.51 -27.88
C GLU A 391 4.18 -5.73 -28.66
N GLY A 392 3.34 -6.76 -28.75
CA GLY A 392 3.66 -8.05 -29.39
C GLY A 392 4.51 -8.98 -28.50
N VAL A 393 4.98 -8.51 -27.31
CA VAL A 393 5.78 -9.30 -26.36
C VAL A 393 5.07 -9.41 -25.02
N ASN A 394 4.65 -8.31 -24.45
CA ASN A 394 4.02 -8.25 -23.12
C ASN A 394 2.51 -7.97 -23.18
N TYR A 395 2.05 -7.37 -24.27
CA TYR A 395 0.65 -7.14 -24.61
C TYR A 395 0.46 -7.07 -26.13
N ASN A 396 -0.79 -7.20 -26.57
CA ASN A 396 -1.20 -7.01 -27.97
C ASN A 396 -2.23 -5.88 -28.04
N LYS A 397 -2.51 -5.40 -29.25
CA LYS A 397 -3.65 -4.53 -29.56
C LYS A 397 -4.65 -5.30 -30.41
N ASP A 398 -5.93 -5.21 -30.06
CA ASP A 398 -7.00 -5.71 -30.91
C ASP A 398 -7.26 -4.75 -32.11
N GLU A 399 -8.23 -5.08 -32.95
CA GLU A 399 -8.61 -4.27 -34.12
C GLU A 399 -9.15 -2.86 -33.76
N ASN A 400 -9.57 -2.64 -32.52
CA ASN A 400 -10.03 -1.37 -31.97
C ASN A 400 -8.92 -0.59 -31.24
N GLY A 401 -7.74 -1.18 -31.11
CA GLY A 401 -6.61 -0.63 -30.38
C GLY A 401 -6.68 -0.84 -28.87
N ILE A 402 -7.54 -1.77 -28.41
CA ILE A 402 -7.64 -2.14 -27.00
C ILE A 402 -6.49 -3.09 -26.64
N PHE A 403 -5.82 -2.82 -25.53
CA PHE A 403 -4.72 -3.64 -25.03
C PHE A 403 -5.25 -4.93 -24.44
N THR A 404 -4.64 -6.04 -24.85
CA THR A 404 -5.02 -7.39 -24.43
C THR A 404 -3.77 -8.23 -24.17
N ARG A 405 -3.89 -9.28 -23.39
CA ARG A 405 -2.83 -10.27 -23.14
C ARG A 405 -3.31 -11.65 -23.53
N THR A 406 -2.41 -12.49 -24.00
CA THR A 406 -2.62 -13.93 -24.05
C THR A 406 -2.41 -14.52 -22.66
N ASP A 407 -2.85 -15.77 -22.44
CA ASP A 407 -2.60 -16.46 -21.16
C ASP A 407 -1.11 -16.58 -20.83
N GLU A 408 -0.26 -16.78 -21.85
CA GLU A 408 1.19 -16.77 -21.67
C GLU A 408 1.70 -15.39 -21.20
N MET A 409 1.21 -14.30 -21.76
CA MET A 409 1.59 -12.94 -21.35
C MET A 409 1.11 -12.64 -19.93
N ARG A 410 -0.09 -13.10 -19.52
CA ARG A 410 -0.60 -12.99 -18.15
C ARG A 410 0.24 -13.77 -17.17
N ASN A 411 0.55 -15.02 -17.49
CA ASN A 411 1.42 -15.87 -16.66
C ASN A 411 2.82 -15.25 -16.50
N ASN A 412 3.40 -14.73 -17.56
CA ASN A 412 4.69 -14.05 -17.54
C ASN A 412 4.65 -12.77 -16.67
N ALA A 413 3.56 -12.00 -16.72
CA ALA A 413 3.40 -10.79 -15.91
C ALA A 413 3.24 -11.09 -14.40
N ASN A 414 2.94 -12.33 -14.02
CA ASN A 414 2.84 -12.82 -12.65
C ASN A 414 4.05 -13.67 -12.21
N ASP A 415 5.03 -13.92 -13.09
CA ASP A 415 6.26 -14.65 -12.76
C ASP A 415 7.39 -13.68 -12.40
N GLN A 416 7.79 -13.67 -11.11
CA GLN A 416 8.82 -12.76 -10.62
C GLN A 416 10.15 -12.91 -11.37
N THR A 417 10.51 -14.12 -11.80
CA THR A 417 11.74 -14.35 -12.58
C THR A 417 11.66 -13.73 -13.96
N TYR A 418 10.49 -13.80 -14.58
CA TYR A 418 10.24 -13.14 -15.87
C TYR A 418 10.24 -11.62 -15.70
N ILE A 419 9.55 -11.09 -14.67
CA ILE A 419 9.48 -9.66 -14.37
C ILE A 419 10.88 -9.07 -14.22
N ASN A 420 11.73 -9.67 -13.38
CA ASN A 420 13.09 -9.18 -13.14
C ASN A 420 13.93 -9.05 -14.41
N LYS A 421 13.70 -9.92 -15.40
CA LYS A 421 14.45 -9.94 -16.68
C LYS A 421 13.83 -9.08 -17.78
N ASN A 422 12.53 -8.89 -17.76
CA ASN A 422 11.81 -8.40 -18.94
C ASN A 422 10.99 -7.14 -18.70
N LEU A 423 10.58 -6.83 -17.46
CA LEU A 423 9.72 -5.70 -17.14
C LEU A 423 10.44 -4.75 -16.17
N CYS A 424 10.22 -3.45 -16.34
CA CYS A 424 10.80 -2.42 -15.46
C CYS A 424 9.80 -1.25 -15.31
N PRO A 425 8.88 -1.32 -14.36
CA PRO A 425 7.87 -0.28 -14.17
C PRO A 425 8.46 1.01 -13.58
N TYR A 426 9.65 1.00 -13.00
CA TYR A 426 10.16 2.12 -12.21
C TYR A 426 9.12 2.62 -11.19
N ALA A 427 8.48 1.68 -10.46
CA ALA A 427 7.26 1.93 -9.68
C ALA A 427 7.40 3.06 -8.64
N TYR A 428 8.59 3.24 -8.08
CA TYR A 428 8.90 4.28 -7.08
C TYR A 428 9.41 5.60 -7.70
N PHE A 429 9.39 5.72 -9.02
CA PHE A 429 9.56 6.98 -9.71
C PHE A 429 8.19 7.57 -10.08
N PRO A 430 8.08 8.89 -10.31
CA PRO A 430 6.81 9.52 -10.67
C PRO A 430 6.05 8.74 -11.74
N ASN A 431 4.79 8.40 -11.48
CA ASN A 431 3.93 7.61 -12.36
C ASN A 431 2.45 7.96 -12.12
N TYR A 432 1.65 7.84 -13.16
CA TYR A 432 0.20 7.77 -12.98
C TYR A 432 -0.13 6.32 -12.58
N SER A 433 -0.38 6.14 -11.29
CA SER A 433 -0.61 4.82 -10.69
C SER A 433 -2.04 4.33 -10.88
N ASN A 434 -2.89 5.17 -11.49
CA ASN A 434 -4.29 4.88 -11.76
C ASN A 434 -4.78 5.70 -12.97
N GLY A 435 -5.93 5.30 -13.48
CA GLY A 435 -6.61 5.99 -14.55
C GLY A 435 -6.35 5.40 -15.93
N MET A 436 -6.45 6.24 -16.93
CA MET A 436 -6.32 5.82 -18.33
C MET A 436 -4.85 5.88 -18.81
N ASP A 437 -4.54 5.11 -19.85
CA ASP A 437 -3.36 5.36 -20.68
C ASP A 437 -3.56 6.65 -21.50
N HIS A 438 -2.47 7.31 -21.84
CA HIS A 438 -2.48 8.57 -22.59
C HIS A 438 -3.05 8.43 -24.04
N ASP A 439 -3.34 7.22 -24.48
CA ASP A 439 -4.06 6.97 -25.74
C ASP A 439 -5.56 7.27 -25.64
N GLY A 440 -6.08 7.56 -24.45
CA GLY A 440 -7.48 7.91 -24.17
C GLY A 440 -8.46 6.76 -24.36
N LYS A 441 -7.99 5.50 -24.39
CA LYS A 441 -8.83 4.30 -24.59
C LYS A 441 -8.57 3.22 -23.57
N ASN A 442 -7.30 2.98 -23.26
CA ASN A 442 -6.88 1.89 -22.42
C ASN A 442 -6.70 2.34 -20.97
N GLY A 443 -6.78 1.42 -20.02
CA GLY A 443 -6.33 1.65 -18.66
C GLY A 443 -4.80 1.83 -18.62
N CYS A 444 -4.29 2.55 -17.63
CA CYS A 444 -2.85 2.80 -17.49
C CYS A 444 -2.04 1.49 -17.41
N ASP A 445 -2.63 0.43 -16.86
CA ASP A 445 -2.08 -0.93 -16.85
C ASP A 445 -3.18 -1.99 -16.92
N ALA A 446 -2.81 -3.28 -16.80
CA ALA A 446 -3.74 -4.40 -16.92
C ALA A 446 -4.77 -4.45 -15.78
N ASN A 447 -4.44 -3.97 -14.58
CA ASN A 447 -5.34 -3.95 -13.42
C ASN A 447 -6.33 -2.78 -13.48
N HIS A 448 -6.08 -1.81 -14.36
CA HIS A 448 -6.94 -0.67 -14.66
C HIS A 448 -7.66 -0.80 -16.01
N GLN A 449 -7.53 -1.95 -16.66
CA GLN A 449 -8.22 -2.31 -17.91
C GLN A 449 -9.29 -3.35 -17.63
N ALA A 450 -10.54 -2.94 -17.42
CA ALA A 450 -11.62 -3.83 -16.95
C ALA A 450 -11.79 -5.12 -17.78
N THR A 451 -11.61 -5.05 -19.12
CA THR A 451 -11.67 -6.21 -20.00
C THR A 451 -10.54 -7.20 -19.74
N GLU A 452 -9.31 -6.72 -19.60
CA GLU A 452 -8.13 -7.54 -19.33
C GLU A 452 -8.16 -8.07 -17.90
N PHE A 453 -8.56 -7.24 -16.94
CA PHE A 453 -8.76 -7.64 -15.56
C PHE A 453 -9.74 -8.81 -15.45
N TYR A 454 -10.94 -8.70 -16.03
CA TYR A 454 -11.94 -9.75 -16.01
C TYR A 454 -11.42 -11.07 -16.64
N GLU A 455 -10.69 -10.99 -17.76
CA GLU A 455 -10.08 -12.17 -18.40
C GLU A 455 -9.01 -12.84 -17.51
N SER A 456 -8.32 -12.08 -16.66
CA SER A 456 -7.31 -12.60 -15.74
C SER A 456 -7.88 -13.37 -14.54
N LEU A 457 -9.19 -13.24 -14.26
CA LEU A 457 -9.85 -13.90 -13.14
C LEU A 457 -10.03 -15.40 -13.39
N ASN A 458 -10.07 -16.18 -12.32
CA ASN A 458 -10.48 -17.59 -12.40
C ASN A 458 -11.99 -17.74 -12.60
N ASP A 459 -12.42 -18.93 -12.98
CA ASP A 459 -13.83 -19.21 -13.30
C ASP A 459 -14.77 -19.02 -12.09
N GLU A 460 -14.28 -19.27 -10.86
CA GLU A 460 -15.09 -19.15 -9.65
C GLU A 460 -15.37 -17.67 -9.30
N ILE A 461 -14.38 -16.78 -9.51
CA ILE A 461 -14.61 -15.33 -9.35
C ILE A 461 -15.53 -14.83 -10.47
N LYS A 462 -15.33 -15.26 -11.72
CA LYS A 462 -16.20 -14.89 -12.84
C LYS A 462 -17.64 -15.31 -12.58
N GLU A 463 -17.89 -16.54 -12.09
CA GLU A 463 -19.23 -17.01 -11.70
C GLU A 463 -19.84 -16.13 -10.61
N CYS A 464 -19.03 -15.78 -9.59
CA CYS A 464 -19.45 -14.89 -8.51
C CYS A 464 -19.83 -13.50 -9.04
N PHE A 465 -18.97 -12.89 -9.85
CA PHE A 465 -19.21 -11.57 -10.44
C PHE A 465 -20.45 -11.57 -11.36
N ASP A 466 -20.63 -12.61 -12.18
CA ASP A 466 -21.80 -12.74 -13.05
C ASP A 466 -23.09 -12.87 -12.22
N ALA A 467 -23.05 -13.55 -11.06
CA ALA A 467 -24.20 -13.68 -10.15
C ALA A 467 -24.59 -12.33 -9.53
N TYR A 468 -23.62 -11.46 -9.24
CA TYR A 468 -23.89 -10.10 -8.74
C TYR A 468 -24.06 -9.06 -9.84
N GLY A 469 -23.77 -9.40 -11.11
CA GLY A 469 -23.90 -8.50 -12.27
C GLY A 469 -22.79 -7.47 -12.37
N VAL A 470 -21.59 -7.79 -11.86
CA VAL A 470 -20.39 -6.93 -11.85
C VAL A 470 -19.25 -7.53 -12.67
N LYS A 471 -18.18 -6.79 -12.90
CA LYS A 471 -16.99 -7.23 -13.64
C LYS A 471 -15.66 -6.97 -12.91
N THR A 472 -15.68 -6.21 -11.83
CA THR A 472 -14.50 -5.83 -11.06
C THR A 472 -14.74 -5.96 -9.56
N TYR A 473 -13.66 -5.99 -8.78
CA TYR A 473 -13.78 -5.99 -7.32
C TYR A 473 -14.42 -4.70 -6.78
N VAL A 474 -14.08 -3.56 -7.38
CA VAL A 474 -14.63 -2.27 -6.92
C VAL A 474 -16.13 -2.16 -7.20
N GLU A 475 -16.65 -2.82 -8.25
CA GLU A 475 -18.09 -2.87 -8.52
C GLU A 475 -18.88 -3.75 -7.52
N MET A 476 -18.19 -4.55 -6.68
CA MET A 476 -18.82 -5.25 -5.53
C MET A 476 -19.14 -4.29 -4.38
N LEU A 477 -18.57 -3.09 -4.39
CA LEU A 477 -18.69 -2.03 -3.39
C LEU A 477 -19.42 -0.83 -3.99
N ASN A 478 -19.85 0.12 -3.15
CA ASN A 478 -20.40 1.37 -3.65
C ASN A 478 -19.34 2.20 -4.37
N GLU A 479 -19.79 3.11 -5.24
CA GLU A 479 -18.92 4.07 -5.90
C GLU A 479 -18.20 4.95 -4.86
N ALA A 480 -16.90 5.17 -5.08
CA ALA A 480 -16.09 5.97 -4.20
C ALA A 480 -16.60 7.43 -4.13
N PRO A 481 -16.73 8.03 -2.95
CA PRO A 481 -17.06 9.44 -2.84
C PRO A 481 -15.92 10.32 -3.34
N GLU A 482 -16.21 11.55 -3.77
CA GLU A 482 -15.17 12.53 -4.05
C GLU A 482 -14.33 12.78 -2.79
N ASN A 483 -12.99 12.83 -2.97
CA ASN A 483 -12.09 13.12 -1.87
C ASN A 483 -12.28 14.57 -1.38
N GLU A 484 -12.50 14.71 -0.10
CA GLU A 484 -12.55 16.02 0.56
C GLU A 484 -11.15 16.65 0.65
N ALA A 485 -11.09 17.97 0.73
CA ALA A 485 -9.83 18.71 0.76
C ALA A 485 -8.90 18.33 1.93
N TRP A 486 -9.45 17.79 3.02
CA TRP A 486 -8.68 17.33 4.18
C TRP A 486 -8.18 15.90 4.04
N TYR A 487 -8.74 15.11 3.15
CA TYR A 487 -8.42 13.69 3.00
C TYR A 487 -7.05 13.46 2.32
N PRO A 488 -6.26 12.45 2.71
CA PRO A 488 -6.48 11.53 3.83
C PRO A 488 -5.77 12.03 5.11
N MET A 489 -6.40 11.84 6.29
CA MET A 489 -5.78 12.19 7.56
C MET A 489 -4.74 11.16 8.04
N TRP A 490 -4.78 9.91 7.56
CA TRP A 490 -3.76 8.91 7.87
C TRP A 490 -2.34 9.36 7.47
N SER A 491 -2.19 10.16 6.43
CA SER A 491 -0.89 10.73 6.05
C SER A 491 -0.31 11.67 7.10
N TYR A 492 -1.17 12.35 7.88
CA TYR A 492 -0.75 13.15 9.03
C TYR A 492 -0.40 12.28 10.23
N SER A 493 -1.25 11.30 10.58
CA SER A 493 -0.99 10.44 11.73
C SER A 493 0.27 9.58 11.56
N ASN A 494 0.57 9.13 10.32
CA ASN A 494 1.80 8.39 10.02
C ASN A 494 3.08 9.24 10.17
N ALA A 495 2.97 10.55 10.07
CA ALA A 495 4.08 11.47 10.29
C ALA A 495 4.28 11.87 11.76
N LEU A 496 3.36 11.50 12.66
CA LEU A 496 3.47 11.80 14.09
C LEU A 496 4.61 11.03 14.75
N THR A 497 5.43 11.75 15.51
CA THR A 497 6.52 11.17 16.30
C THR A 497 6.35 11.51 17.78
N THR A 498 7.00 10.74 18.65
CA THR A 498 6.98 11.00 20.11
C THR A 498 7.71 12.28 20.54
N GLU A 499 8.17 13.08 19.59
CA GLU A 499 8.74 14.40 19.83
C GLU A 499 7.67 15.48 20.05
N THR A 500 6.42 15.20 19.67
CA THR A 500 5.27 16.09 19.87
C THR A 500 4.27 15.52 20.87
N ASP A 501 3.47 16.40 21.49
CA ASP A 501 2.47 15.97 22.48
C ASP A 501 1.41 15.08 21.84
N GLU A 502 0.91 15.42 20.65
CA GLU A 502 -0.05 14.63 19.88
C GLU A 502 0.54 13.28 19.42
N GLY A 503 1.81 13.24 19.04
CA GLY A 503 2.49 12.01 18.69
C GLY A 503 2.72 11.08 19.88
N MET A 504 2.95 11.63 21.07
CA MET A 504 2.98 10.84 22.31
C MET A 504 1.61 10.22 22.62
N VAL A 505 0.52 11.00 22.46
CA VAL A 505 -0.84 10.48 22.67
C VAL A 505 -1.19 9.43 21.62
N TRP A 506 -0.83 9.64 20.35
CA TRP A 506 -1.04 8.69 19.26
C TRP A 506 -0.37 7.34 19.53
N THR A 507 0.91 7.36 19.94
CA THR A 507 1.69 6.16 20.29
C THR A 507 1.10 5.43 21.51
N GLU A 508 0.69 6.19 22.54
CA GLU A 508 0.08 5.61 23.74
C GLU A 508 -1.30 5.01 23.44
N MET A 509 -2.06 5.63 22.53
CA MET A 509 -3.36 5.12 22.06
C MET A 509 -3.20 3.76 21.36
N ALA A 510 -2.23 3.62 20.46
CA ALA A 510 -1.90 2.33 19.86
C ALA A 510 -1.52 1.29 20.91
N THR A 511 -0.69 1.67 21.89
CA THR A 511 -0.28 0.79 23.00
C THR A 511 -1.48 0.27 23.80
N VAL A 512 -2.42 1.16 24.13
CA VAL A 512 -3.64 0.77 24.90
C VAL A 512 -4.53 -0.14 24.06
N LYS A 513 -4.74 0.18 22.79
CA LYS A 513 -5.55 -0.65 21.88
C LYS A 513 -4.96 -2.07 21.75
N HIS A 514 -3.68 -2.18 21.45
CA HIS A 514 -2.98 -3.47 21.32
C HIS A 514 -2.97 -4.29 22.62
N GLU A 515 -2.93 -3.62 23.78
CA GLU A 515 -2.99 -4.30 25.07
C GLU A 515 -4.39 -4.82 25.42
N TYR A 516 -5.46 -4.06 25.12
CA TYR A 516 -6.80 -4.34 25.63
C TYR A 516 -7.79 -4.91 24.62
N LEU A 517 -7.75 -4.50 23.34
CA LEU A 517 -8.73 -4.98 22.36
C LEU A 517 -8.69 -6.51 22.14
N PRO A 518 -7.52 -7.17 22.05
CA PRO A 518 -7.47 -8.64 22.05
C PRO A 518 -8.11 -9.26 23.29
N GLN A 519 -7.91 -8.66 24.48
CA GLN A 519 -8.52 -9.14 25.71
C GLN A 519 -10.05 -8.98 25.72
N VAL A 520 -10.57 -7.90 25.14
CA VAL A 520 -12.00 -7.67 24.95
C VAL A 520 -12.61 -8.76 24.06
N CYS A 521 -11.94 -9.10 22.96
CA CYS A 521 -12.43 -10.12 22.02
C CYS A 521 -12.51 -11.53 22.64
N ILE A 522 -11.61 -11.87 23.57
CA ILE A 522 -11.59 -13.21 24.20
C ILE A 522 -12.27 -13.28 25.57
N ALA A 523 -12.77 -12.16 26.10
CA ALA A 523 -13.30 -12.07 27.46
C ALA A 523 -14.55 -12.94 27.68
N GLU A 524 -14.62 -13.58 28.84
CA GLU A 524 -15.86 -14.23 29.30
C GLU A 524 -16.96 -13.20 29.58
N ASP A 525 -16.62 -12.10 30.27
CA ASP A 525 -17.50 -10.95 30.50
C ASP A 525 -17.04 -9.80 29.59
N PHE A 526 -17.72 -9.65 28.46
CA PHE A 526 -17.43 -8.62 27.48
C PHE A 526 -17.57 -7.21 28.06
N ASP A 527 -18.68 -6.92 28.76
CA ASP A 527 -18.96 -5.57 29.23
C ASP A 527 -17.92 -5.11 30.28
N ALA A 528 -17.53 -6.00 31.18
CA ALA A 528 -16.46 -5.71 32.14
C ALA A 528 -15.09 -5.47 31.47
N ALA A 529 -14.78 -6.22 30.43
CA ALA A 529 -13.52 -6.04 29.67
C ALA A 529 -13.55 -4.74 28.84
N TRP A 530 -14.68 -4.43 28.20
CA TRP A 530 -14.87 -3.19 27.45
C TRP A 530 -14.79 -1.95 28.36
N ASP A 531 -15.46 -1.97 29.52
CA ASP A 531 -15.39 -0.88 30.49
C ASP A 531 -13.94 -0.66 31.02
N LYS A 532 -13.19 -1.74 31.19
CA LYS A 532 -11.77 -1.67 31.55
C LYS A 532 -10.94 -1.04 30.44
N TYR A 533 -11.15 -1.42 29.17
CA TYR A 533 -10.52 -0.79 28.01
C TYR A 533 -10.79 0.70 27.98
N LEU A 534 -12.07 1.11 28.04
CA LEU A 534 -12.46 2.52 28.05
C LEU A 534 -11.84 3.31 29.20
N SER A 535 -11.76 2.70 30.40
CA SER A 535 -11.15 3.32 31.58
C SER A 535 -9.67 3.59 31.39
N GLU A 536 -8.91 2.61 30.89
CA GLU A 536 -7.47 2.76 30.65
C GLU A 536 -7.20 3.68 29.45
N TYR A 537 -8.02 3.63 28.40
CA TYR A 537 -7.93 4.51 27.24
C TYR A 537 -8.08 5.98 27.67
N LYS A 538 -9.15 6.33 28.38
CA LYS A 538 -9.38 7.70 28.88
C LYS A 538 -8.35 8.19 29.89
N LYS A 539 -7.79 7.29 30.67
CA LYS A 539 -6.78 7.61 31.70
C LYS A 539 -5.41 7.87 31.10
N ARG A 540 -5.04 7.12 30.05
CA ARG A 540 -3.69 7.11 29.48
C ARG A 540 -3.57 8.01 28.25
N CYS A 541 -4.66 8.20 27.50
CA CYS A 541 -4.67 8.94 26.25
C CYS A 541 -5.50 10.23 26.39
N ASP A 542 -4.86 11.39 26.31
CA ASP A 542 -5.53 12.68 26.28
C ASP A 542 -6.01 12.98 24.84
N VAL A 543 -6.97 12.17 24.36
CA VAL A 543 -7.49 12.30 23.01
C VAL A 543 -8.23 13.62 22.82
N ASP A 544 -9.16 13.94 23.73
CA ASP A 544 -9.99 15.14 23.62
C ASP A 544 -9.20 16.45 23.81
N GLY A 545 -8.20 16.44 24.69
CA GLY A 545 -7.43 17.65 25.04
C GLY A 545 -6.22 17.91 24.13
N THR A 546 -5.65 16.86 23.54
CA THR A 546 -4.41 16.97 22.78
C THR A 546 -4.56 16.49 21.32
N LEU A 547 -5.04 15.26 21.09
CA LEU A 547 -5.00 14.64 19.77
C LEU A 547 -6.05 15.23 18.82
N LEU A 548 -7.34 15.26 19.20
CA LEU A 548 -8.40 15.79 18.36
C LEU A 548 -8.21 17.29 18.03
N PRO A 549 -7.75 18.15 18.95
CA PRO A 549 -7.36 19.52 18.59
C PRO A 549 -6.26 19.60 17.54
N ALA A 550 -5.24 18.73 17.59
CA ALA A 550 -4.19 18.68 16.57
C ALA A 550 -4.74 18.23 15.22
N PHE A 551 -5.58 17.18 15.18
CA PHE A 551 -6.27 16.74 13.96
C PHE A 551 -7.16 17.84 13.37
N ASN A 552 -7.97 18.51 14.19
CA ASN A 552 -8.83 19.60 13.74
C ASN A 552 -8.03 20.77 13.14
N LYS A 553 -6.86 21.08 13.73
CA LYS A 553 -5.96 22.09 13.19
C LYS A 553 -5.40 21.69 11.83
N GLU A 554 -5.00 20.43 11.65
CA GLU A 554 -4.50 19.93 10.38
C GLU A 554 -5.61 19.84 9.32
N ILE A 555 -6.80 19.37 9.65
CA ILE A 555 -7.97 19.36 8.77
C ILE A 555 -8.22 20.79 8.25
N GLN A 556 -8.30 21.77 9.17
CA GLN A 556 -8.52 23.17 8.78
C GLN A 556 -7.39 23.72 7.91
N ARG A 557 -6.13 23.40 8.23
CA ARG A 557 -4.96 23.79 7.41
C ARG A 557 -5.09 23.26 5.98
N ARG A 558 -5.46 21.99 5.80
CA ARG A 558 -5.63 21.38 4.47
C ARG A 558 -6.76 22.04 3.69
N ILE A 559 -7.90 22.30 4.33
CA ILE A 559 -9.02 23.01 3.72
C ILE A 559 -8.60 24.42 3.29
N ASP A 560 -7.86 25.14 4.13
CA ASP A 560 -7.40 26.49 3.82
C ASP A 560 -6.37 26.50 2.68
N VAL A 561 -5.43 25.56 2.64
CA VAL A 561 -4.47 25.39 1.54
C VAL A 561 -5.20 25.10 0.22
N ALA A 562 -6.17 24.18 0.23
CA ALA A 562 -6.98 23.90 -0.97
C ALA A 562 -7.78 25.11 -1.45
N ALA A 563 -8.22 25.98 -0.52
CA ALA A 563 -8.90 27.23 -0.83
C ALA A 563 -7.94 28.39 -1.21
N GLY A 564 -6.63 28.17 -1.24
CA GLY A 564 -5.62 29.17 -1.60
C GLY A 564 -5.43 30.25 -0.53
N LYS A 565 -5.63 29.93 0.76
CA LYS A 565 -5.50 30.85 1.90
C LYS A 565 -4.17 30.65 2.64
#